data_c05045feec103b2b423e4eae297ec950
#
_entry.id   c05045feec103b2b423e4eae297ec950
#
_cell.length_a   1.000
_cell.length_b   1.000
_cell.length_c   1.000
_cell.angle_alpha   90.00
_cell.angle_beta   90.00
_cell.angle_gamma   90.00
#
_symmetry.space_group_name_H-M   'P 1'
#
loop_
_entity.id
_entity.type
_entity.pdbx_description
1 polymer ?
#
loop_
_entity_poly.entity_id
_entity_poly.type
_entity_poly.pdbx_seq_one_letter_code
_entity_poly.pdbx_strand_id
1 'polypeptide(L)'
;MTPMVRLILVGLLLPSPLWAQGLSALPDGMAPNDSRLEAPVTLHDYYPFRPVASKEEWKGRQEEIVRRIAVSCGLWPQPTKTPLNAVIHKKIDQGDYTIEAVLFESMPGHYVTGSLYRPAGESLKIGVKNGNRPGVLCAHGHWHDARYAHKSDDHAKREIAIGAERFFNGGKSVHQARCLQLARMGCVVFFYDMLGNADSMQFPEHRRGPRPETNGEKMGEWGFVSKSAAARLQTNFGLQTWNSIRSLDFILSLDGVDANRILVTGASGGATQTMMVSALDERVTASFPCVMVSTAMQGGCTCENGHYLRIGQGNIDIAAAVAPRPLGLTAADDWTIELKEKGHPDLDKLYQMIGAKGKYEAHFDIHFKHNYNHVSRTHLYQFVNRHFGLELKSISTKASPSSGKCAASRPTTWLPTNAPWNAVTSKTGPPMPPRSRAKHKATSPTFRPKATTTSA
;
A
#
# COMPACT_ATOMS: atom_id res chain seq x y z
N MET A 1 -19.14 -27.39 86.60
CA MET A 1 -17.78 -27.80 86.21
C MET A 1 -17.83 -28.05 84.70
N THR A 2 -17.38 -27.08 83.92
CA THR A 2 -17.39 -27.13 82.44
C THR A 2 -15.96 -27.20 81.99
N PRO A 3 -15.51 -28.14 81.10
CA PRO A 3 -14.16 -28.18 80.59
C PRO A 3 -13.94 -27.23 79.47
N MET A 4 -12.90 -26.45 79.60
CA MET A 4 -12.36 -25.53 78.56
C MET A 4 -11.66 -26.35 77.48
N VAL A 5 -12.14 -26.28 76.26
CA VAL A 5 -11.49 -26.81 75.04
C VAL A 5 -10.47 -25.79 74.57
N ARG A 6 -9.20 -26.13 74.62
CA ARG A 6 -8.10 -25.35 74.00
C ARG A 6 -8.04 -25.68 72.52
N LEU A 7 -8.34 -24.70 71.67
CA LEU A 7 -8.14 -24.79 70.22
C LEU A 7 -6.65 -24.50 69.91
N ILE A 8 -5.92 -25.51 69.42
CA ILE A 8 -4.58 -25.32 68.88
C ILE A 8 -4.68 -24.94 67.44
N LEU A 9 -4.36 -23.69 67.15
CA LEU A 9 -4.24 -23.18 65.77
C LEU A 9 -2.93 -23.67 65.17
N VAL A 10 -2.95 -24.68 64.29
CA VAL A 10 -1.79 -25.10 63.50
C VAL A 10 -1.76 -24.19 62.27
N GLY A 11 -0.87 -23.22 62.29
CA GLY A 11 -0.59 -22.37 61.11
C GLY A 11 0.07 -23.20 60.02
N LEU A 12 -0.66 -23.49 58.98
CA LEU A 12 -0.12 -23.98 57.71
C LEU A 12 0.72 -22.87 57.05
N LEU A 13 2.05 -22.96 57.20
CA LEU A 13 3.00 -22.21 56.38
C LEU A 13 2.90 -22.78 54.97
N LEU A 14 2.08 -22.15 54.13
CA LEU A 14 2.15 -22.40 52.68
C LEU A 14 3.50 -21.86 52.17
N PRO A 15 4.29 -22.68 51.47
CA PRO A 15 5.50 -22.18 50.86
C PRO A 15 5.09 -21.09 49.84
N SER A 16 5.68 -19.90 49.98
CA SER A 16 5.58 -18.87 48.97
C SER A 16 5.92 -19.45 47.60
N PRO A 17 5.15 -19.16 46.54
CA PRO A 17 5.54 -19.66 45.22
C PRO A 17 6.94 -19.12 44.92
N LEU A 18 7.92 -20.00 44.85
CA LEU A 18 9.20 -19.73 44.23
C LEU A 18 8.89 -19.36 42.78
N TRP A 19 8.78 -18.06 42.50
CA TRP A 19 8.83 -17.59 41.13
C TRP A 19 10.13 -18.10 40.56
N ALA A 20 10.06 -19.04 39.63
CA ALA A 20 11.22 -19.47 38.89
C ALA A 20 11.81 -18.22 38.22
N GLN A 21 12.87 -17.68 38.80
CA GLN A 21 13.68 -16.67 38.13
C GLN A 21 14.17 -17.33 36.86
N GLY A 22 13.62 -16.92 35.71
CA GLY A 22 14.11 -17.37 34.43
C GLY A 22 15.63 -17.17 34.38
N LEU A 23 16.34 -18.17 33.89
CA LEU A 23 17.77 -18.02 33.67
C LEU A 23 18.01 -16.79 32.79
N SER A 24 18.58 -15.74 33.35
CA SER A 24 19.00 -14.56 32.57
C SER A 24 20.29 -14.92 31.85
N ALA A 25 20.31 -14.74 30.53
CA ALA A 25 21.54 -14.89 29.76
C ALA A 25 22.54 -13.74 29.97
N LEU A 26 22.14 -12.72 30.69
CA LEU A 26 22.93 -11.49 30.95
C LEU A 26 23.06 -11.31 32.46
N PRO A 27 24.16 -10.73 32.94
CA PRO A 27 24.32 -10.34 34.34
C PRO A 27 23.18 -9.39 34.77
N ASP A 28 22.83 -9.44 36.07
CA ASP A 28 21.80 -8.59 36.66
C ASP A 28 22.09 -7.10 36.37
N GLY A 29 21.08 -6.39 35.89
CA GLY A 29 21.20 -4.97 35.55
C GLY A 29 21.78 -4.69 34.16
N MET A 30 22.19 -5.71 33.40
CA MET A 30 22.59 -5.54 32.00
C MET A 30 21.43 -5.85 31.07
N ALA A 31 21.06 -4.87 30.24
CA ALA A 31 20.19 -5.08 29.09
C ALA A 31 21.05 -5.00 27.81
N PRO A 32 20.85 -5.90 26.83
CA PRO A 32 21.51 -5.75 25.54
C PRO A 32 21.04 -4.45 24.88
N ASN A 33 21.94 -3.79 24.17
CA ASN A 33 21.60 -2.61 23.37
C ASN A 33 20.83 -3.07 22.09
N ASP A 34 19.60 -3.46 22.29
CA ASP A 34 18.70 -3.95 21.22
C ASP A 34 17.34 -3.29 21.37
N SER A 35 17.02 -2.43 20.42
CA SER A 35 15.75 -1.68 20.39
C SER A 35 14.48 -2.57 20.39
N ARG A 36 14.62 -3.86 20.10
CA ARG A 36 13.49 -4.82 20.18
C ARG A 36 13.14 -5.21 21.61
N LEU A 37 14.01 -4.89 22.56
CA LEU A 37 13.82 -5.12 24.01
C LEU A 37 13.28 -3.89 24.73
N GLU A 38 13.17 -2.76 24.03
CA GLU A 38 12.50 -1.57 24.53
C GLU A 38 10.98 -1.81 24.70
N ALA A 39 10.29 -0.89 25.36
CA ALA A 39 8.85 -0.96 25.50
C ALA A 39 8.18 -1.07 24.10
N PRO A 40 7.22 -1.98 23.93
CA PRO A 40 6.54 -2.13 22.64
C PRO A 40 5.91 -0.81 22.19
N VAL A 41 6.22 -0.38 20.98
CA VAL A 41 5.58 0.78 20.36
C VAL A 41 4.37 0.35 19.56
N THR A 42 3.32 1.17 19.57
CA THR A 42 2.12 0.97 18.76
C THR A 42 2.26 1.66 17.41
N LEU A 43 1.34 1.42 16.48
CA LEU A 43 1.32 2.11 15.18
C LEU A 43 0.97 3.61 15.28
N HIS A 44 0.64 4.10 16.48
CA HIS A 44 0.31 5.50 16.76
C HIS A 44 1.37 6.23 17.60
N ASP A 45 2.48 5.56 17.89
CA ASP A 45 3.61 6.18 18.58
C ASP A 45 4.50 6.97 17.61
N TYR A 46 5.51 7.64 18.16
CA TYR A 46 6.43 8.46 17.39
C TYR A 46 7.48 7.61 16.67
N TYR A 47 7.51 7.71 15.35
CA TYR A 47 8.48 7.04 14.47
C TYR A 47 9.34 8.08 13.74
N PRO A 48 10.40 8.61 14.36
CA PRO A 48 11.28 9.58 13.73
C PRO A 48 12.06 8.96 12.56
N PHE A 49 12.41 9.79 11.60
CA PHE A 49 13.41 9.42 10.60
C PHE A 49 14.76 9.15 11.28
N ARG A 50 15.49 8.15 10.83
CA ARG A 50 16.85 7.89 11.28
C ARG A 50 17.84 8.65 10.41
N PRO A 51 18.45 9.73 10.91
CA PRO A 51 19.40 10.53 10.16
C PRO A 51 20.60 9.69 9.72
N VAL A 52 21.14 10.03 8.57
CA VAL A 52 22.36 9.46 8.02
C VAL A 52 23.35 10.59 7.73
N ALA A 53 24.66 10.32 7.80
CA ALA A 53 25.70 11.32 7.69
C ALA A 53 26.30 11.43 6.28
N SER A 54 26.12 10.42 5.42
CA SER A 54 26.71 10.39 4.07
C SER A 54 25.81 9.69 3.04
N LYS A 55 26.16 9.84 1.75
CA LYS A 55 25.50 9.13 0.65
C LYS A 55 25.69 7.62 0.76
N GLU A 56 26.84 7.18 1.17
CA GLU A 56 27.22 5.78 1.33
C GLU A 56 26.38 5.14 2.45
N GLU A 57 26.27 5.84 3.57
CA GLU A 57 25.41 5.40 4.68
C GLU A 57 23.94 5.35 4.25
N TRP A 58 23.48 6.36 3.49
CA TRP A 58 22.13 6.35 2.93
C TRP A 58 21.88 5.15 2.03
N LYS A 59 22.83 4.83 1.15
CA LYS A 59 22.70 3.67 0.26
C LYS A 59 22.50 2.38 1.05
N GLY A 60 23.31 2.13 2.06
CA GLY A 60 23.19 0.97 2.94
C GLY A 60 21.84 0.95 3.68
N ARG A 61 21.41 2.12 4.18
CA ARG A 61 20.11 2.28 4.85
C ARG A 61 18.93 2.04 3.91
N GLN A 62 19.00 2.57 2.69
CA GLN A 62 17.98 2.37 1.66
C GLN A 62 17.83 0.88 1.31
N GLU A 63 18.93 0.17 1.10
CA GLU A 63 18.92 -1.28 0.85
C GLU A 63 18.29 -2.07 2.01
N GLU A 64 18.56 -1.67 3.26
CA GLU A 64 17.93 -2.27 4.44
C GLU A 64 16.41 -2.03 4.45
N ILE A 65 15.97 -0.78 4.20
CA ILE A 65 14.54 -0.44 4.15
C ILE A 65 13.83 -1.27 3.07
N VAL A 66 14.37 -1.30 1.86
CA VAL A 66 13.81 -2.05 0.72
C VAL A 66 13.71 -3.53 1.04
N ARG A 67 14.77 -4.12 1.59
CA ARG A 67 14.80 -5.54 1.98
C ARG A 67 13.74 -5.82 3.05
N ARG A 68 13.61 -4.96 4.04
CA ARG A 68 12.62 -5.09 5.13
C ARG A 68 11.19 -5.04 4.60
N ILE A 69 10.90 -4.12 3.67
CA ILE A 69 9.60 -4.06 2.98
C ILE A 69 9.36 -5.37 2.22
N ALA A 70 10.32 -5.83 1.42
CA ALA A 70 10.19 -7.04 0.62
C ALA A 70 9.93 -8.29 1.51
N VAL A 71 10.67 -8.43 2.61
CA VAL A 71 10.45 -9.52 3.60
C VAL A 71 9.06 -9.40 4.22
N SER A 72 8.67 -8.22 4.70
CA SER A 72 7.35 -7.99 5.32
C SER A 72 6.18 -8.29 4.39
N CYS A 73 6.35 -8.07 3.11
CA CYS A 73 5.37 -8.39 2.07
C CYS A 73 5.36 -9.88 1.69
N GLY A 74 6.30 -10.69 2.20
CA GLY A 74 6.51 -12.07 1.71
C GLY A 74 6.99 -12.12 0.25
N LEU A 75 7.66 -11.06 -0.21
CA LEU A 75 8.18 -10.89 -1.57
C LEU A 75 9.71 -11.06 -1.65
N TRP A 76 10.30 -11.73 -0.69
CA TRP A 76 11.71 -12.07 -0.67
C TRP A 76 11.91 -13.58 -0.44
N PRO A 77 12.32 -14.34 -1.47
CA PRO A 77 12.51 -13.93 -2.87
C PRO A 77 11.20 -13.52 -3.55
N GLN A 78 11.30 -12.74 -4.62
CA GLN A 78 10.13 -12.31 -5.37
C GLN A 78 9.42 -13.52 -6.02
N PRO A 79 8.08 -13.58 -6.02
CA PRO A 79 7.35 -14.62 -6.75
C PRO A 79 7.67 -14.59 -8.25
N THR A 80 7.62 -15.76 -8.90
CA THR A 80 7.74 -15.84 -10.35
C THR A 80 6.60 -15.09 -11.02
N LYS A 81 6.93 -14.18 -11.93
CA LYS A 81 5.94 -13.44 -12.71
C LYS A 81 5.35 -14.34 -13.79
N THR A 82 4.05 -14.55 -13.73
CA THR A 82 3.28 -15.26 -14.77
C THR A 82 2.74 -14.25 -15.81
N PRO A 83 2.33 -14.70 -17.01
CA PRO A 83 1.65 -13.82 -17.97
C PRO A 83 0.45 -13.10 -17.35
N LEU A 84 0.25 -11.83 -17.71
CA LEU A 84 -0.85 -11.04 -17.17
C LEU A 84 -2.21 -11.45 -17.70
N ASN A 85 -2.28 -12.03 -18.91
CA ASN A 85 -3.52 -12.37 -19.59
C ASN A 85 -4.53 -11.20 -19.56
N ALA A 86 -4.02 -9.99 -19.82
CA ALA A 86 -4.79 -8.76 -19.65
C ALA A 86 -5.93 -8.65 -20.67
N VAL A 87 -7.10 -8.28 -20.19
CA VAL A 87 -8.29 -7.99 -21.00
C VAL A 87 -8.66 -6.53 -20.78
N ILE A 88 -8.70 -5.77 -21.88
CA ILE A 88 -9.15 -4.38 -21.92
C ILE A 88 -10.45 -4.34 -22.72
N HIS A 89 -11.52 -3.78 -22.15
CA HIS A 89 -12.83 -3.80 -22.78
C HIS A 89 -13.68 -2.58 -22.37
N LYS A 90 -14.86 -2.43 -23.00
CA LYS A 90 -15.85 -1.39 -22.68
C LYS A 90 -15.30 0.04 -22.72
N LYS A 91 -14.73 0.40 -23.85
CA LYS A 91 -14.25 1.76 -24.09
C LYS A 91 -15.39 2.77 -24.04
N ILE A 92 -15.25 3.79 -23.19
CA ILE A 92 -16.13 4.95 -23.12
C ILE A 92 -15.33 6.15 -23.64
N ASP A 93 -15.81 6.80 -24.69
CA ASP A 93 -15.22 8.00 -25.23
C ASP A 93 -15.80 9.24 -24.53
N GLN A 94 -14.94 10.14 -24.06
CA GLN A 94 -15.29 11.40 -23.39
C GLN A 94 -14.76 12.62 -24.16
N GLY A 95 -14.34 12.43 -25.42
CA GLY A 95 -13.83 13.46 -26.31
C GLY A 95 -12.34 13.73 -26.14
N ASP A 96 -11.91 14.20 -25.00
CA ASP A 96 -10.50 14.51 -24.70
C ASP A 96 -9.76 13.42 -23.90
N TYR A 97 -10.49 12.40 -23.47
CA TYR A 97 -9.94 11.17 -22.90
C TYR A 97 -10.91 9.98 -23.10
N THR A 98 -10.39 8.76 -22.93
CA THR A 98 -11.21 7.55 -22.90
C THR A 98 -11.08 6.84 -21.57
N ILE A 99 -12.10 6.03 -21.21
CA ILE A 99 -12.05 5.13 -20.06
C ILE A 99 -12.32 3.72 -20.55
N GLU A 100 -11.49 2.77 -20.11
CA GLU A 100 -11.60 1.36 -20.46
C GLU A 100 -11.57 0.51 -19.18
N ALA A 101 -12.39 -0.53 -19.12
CA ALA A 101 -12.33 -1.51 -18.04
C ALA A 101 -11.16 -2.46 -18.27
N VAL A 102 -10.45 -2.82 -17.21
CA VAL A 102 -9.29 -3.70 -17.26
C VAL A 102 -9.43 -4.82 -16.23
N LEU A 103 -9.03 -5.99 -16.65
CA LEU A 103 -8.85 -7.18 -15.82
C LEU A 103 -7.55 -7.86 -16.24
N PHE A 104 -6.70 -8.24 -15.28
CA PHE A 104 -5.53 -9.07 -15.55
C PHE A 104 -5.21 -10.00 -14.38
N GLU A 105 -4.46 -11.06 -14.66
CA GLU A 105 -4.05 -12.05 -13.69
C GLU A 105 -2.71 -11.63 -13.03
N SER A 106 -2.71 -11.34 -11.74
CA SER A 106 -1.49 -10.95 -11.02
C SER A 106 -0.66 -12.15 -10.57
N MET A 107 -1.32 -13.24 -10.28
CA MET A 107 -0.78 -14.58 -10.06
C MET A 107 -1.86 -15.60 -10.46
N PRO A 108 -1.52 -16.89 -10.67
CA PRO A 108 -2.49 -17.88 -11.14
C PRO A 108 -3.79 -17.89 -10.33
N GLY A 109 -4.91 -17.59 -11.00
CA GLY A 109 -6.26 -17.56 -10.41
C GLY A 109 -6.57 -16.32 -9.56
N HIS A 110 -5.64 -15.36 -9.43
CA HIS A 110 -5.91 -14.09 -8.74
C HIS A 110 -5.85 -12.90 -9.69
N TYR A 111 -6.89 -12.08 -9.68
CA TYR A 111 -7.10 -11.03 -10.66
C TYR A 111 -7.06 -9.63 -10.03
N VAL A 112 -6.51 -8.70 -10.79
CA VAL A 112 -6.58 -7.26 -10.52
C VAL A 112 -7.53 -6.63 -11.53
N THR A 113 -8.41 -5.78 -11.05
CA THR A 113 -9.36 -5.00 -11.85
C THR A 113 -9.04 -3.51 -11.77
N GLY A 114 -9.53 -2.73 -12.72
CA GLY A 114 -9.29 -1.29 -12.71
C GLY A 114 -9.91 -0.56 -13.89
N SER A 115 -9.65 0.74 -13.93
CA SER A 115 -10.01 1.62 -15.04
C SER A 115 -8.75 2.21 -15.67
N LEU A 116 -8.63 2.08 -16.98
CA LEU A 116 -7.57 2.66 -17.79
C LEU A 116 -8.10 3.94 -18.45
N TYR A 117 -7.44 5.06 -18.17
CA TYR A 117 -7.71 6.35 -18.78
C TYR A 117 -6.62 6.65 -19.79
N ARG A 118 -7.01 7.00 -21.01
CA ARG A 118 -6.07 7.37 -22.07
C ARG A 118 -6.39 8.75 -22.62
N PRO A 119 -5.37 9.52 -23.02
CA PRO A 119 -5.59 10.76 -23.78
C PRO A 119 -6.38 10.49 -25.06
N ALA A 120 -7.25 11.43 -25.44
CA ALA A 120 -7.97 11.42 -26.71
C ALA A 120 -8.07 12.86 -27.25
N GLY A 121 -8.55 13.05 -28.48
CA GLY A 121 -8.70 14.36 -29.07
C GLY A 121 -7.45 15.23 -28.96
N GLU A 122 -7.61 16.46 -28.48
CA GLU A 122 -6.49 17.41 -28.30
C GLU A 122 -5.45 16.97 -27.28
N SER A 123 -5.85 16.17 -26.27
CA SER A 123 -4.92 15.62 -25.27
C SER A 123 -3.88 14.69 -25.86
N LEU A 124 -4.10 14.16 -27.07
CA LEU A 124 -3.13 13.37 -27.81
C LEU A 124 -1.86 14.17 -28.21
N LYS A 125 -1.91 15.47 -28.20
CA LYS A 125 -0.78 16.36 -28.53
C LYS A 125 0.12 16.63 -27.32
N ILE A 126 -0.34 16.33 -26.11
CA ILE A 126 0.33 16.67 -24.86
C ILE A 126 1.19 15.50 -24.36
N GLY A 127 2.34 15.80 -23.76
CA GLY A 127 3.17 14.82 -23.03
C GLY A 127 3.88 13.78 -23.90
N VAL A 128 3.82 13.91 -25.23
CA VAL A 128 4.47 12.97 -26.17
C VAL A 128 5.97 13.23 -26.26
N LYS A 129 6.79 12.19 -26.05
CA LYS A 129 8.22 12.22 -26.26
C LYS A 129 8.62 10.94 -26.97
N ASN A 130 9.24 11.04 -28.14
CA ASN A 130 9.60 9.89 -28.99
C ASN A 130 8.41 8.94 -29.23
N GLY A 131 7.22 9.48 -29.47
CA GLY A 131 5.99 8.70 -29.67
C GLY A 131 5.33 8.16 -28.39
N ASN A 132 5.99 8.24 -27.25
CA ASN A 132 5.53 7.66 -25.98
C ASN A 132 5.07 8.73 -24.98
N ARG A 133 4.24 8.34 -24.02
CA ARG A 133 3.57 9.17 -23.02
C ARG A 133 3.89 8.73 -21.60
N PRO A 134 3.83 9.63 -20.60
CA PRO A 134 3.97 9.22 -19.22
C PRO A 134 2.92 8.19 -18.82
N GLY A 135 3.32 7.21 -18.01
CA GLY A 135 2.43 6.28 -17.34
C GLY A 135 2.17 6.70 -15.89
N VAL A 136 0.92 6.61 -15.44
CA VAL A 136 0.57 6.91 -14.05
C VAL A 136 -0.22 5.76 -13.46
N LEU A 137 0.30 5.18 -12.39
CA LEU A 137 -0.39 4.19 -11.59
C LEU A 137 -1.08 4.88 -10.41
N CYS A 138 -2.39 4.73 -10.32
CA CYS A 138 -3.19 5.29 -9.24
C CYS A 138 -3.71 4.19 -8.31
N ALA A 139 -3.51 4.40 -7.00
CA ALA A 139 -4.10 3.59 -5.95
C ALA A 139 -5.15 4.40 -5.17
N HIS A 140 -6.11 3.73 -4.53
CA HIS A 140 -7.07 4.37 -3.65
C HIS A 140 -6.88 3.93 -2.20
N GLY A 141 -7.32 4.77 -1.26
CA GLY A 141 -7.44 4.41 0.15
C GLY A 141 -8.80 3.79 0.48
N HIS A 142 -9.17 3.88 1.77
CA HIS A 142 -10.37 3.24 2.30
C HIS A 142 -11.62 4.13 2.14
N TRP A 143 -11.93 4.54 0.93
CA TRP A 143 -13.18 5.24 0.63
C TRP A 143 -14.26 4.25 0.23
N HIS A 144 -15.49 4.54 0.67
CA HIS A 144 -16.65 3.79 0.20
C HIS A 144 -16.70 3.82 -1.34
N ASP A 145 -17.00 2.69 -1.95
CA ASP A 145 -17.00 2.47 -3.41
C ASP A 145 -15.65 2.68 -4.12
N ALA A 146 -14.56 2.91 -3.37
CA ALA A 146 -13.20 2.95 -3.91
C ALA A 146 -13.05 3.86 -5.14
N ARG A 147 -12.63 3.32 -6.31
CA ARG A 147 -12.48 4.10 -7.54
C ARG A 147 -13.80 4.62 -8.10
N TYR A 148 -14.93 4.08 -7.69
CA TYR A 148 -16.28 4.57 -8.02
C TYR A 148 -16.82 5.56 -6.99
N ALA A 149 -16.04 5.92 -5.99
CA ALA A 149 -16.48 6.82 -4.92
C ALA A 149 -17.17 8.05 -5.48
N HIS A 150 -18.41 8.22 -5.08
CA HIS A 150 -19.27 9.31 -5.51
C HIS A 150 -19.99 9.91 -4.32
N LYS A 151 -19.81 11.18 -4.12
CA LYS A 151 -20.36 11.93 -2.99
C LYS A 151 -21.65 12.65 -3.39
N SER A 152 -22.42 13.05 -2.37
CA SER A 152 -23.65 13.82 -2.57
C SER A 152 -23.38 15.22 -3.12
N ASP A 153 -24.41 15.83 -3.69
CA ASP A 153 -24.37 17.21 -4.16
C ASP A 153 -24.02 18.19 -3.02
N ASP A 154 -24.57 17.96 -1.83
CA ASP A 154 -24.30 18.81 -0.66
C ASP A 154 -22.85 18.68 -0.18
N HIS A 155 -22.25 17.49 -0.30
CA HIS A 155 -20.83 17.33 -0.05
C HIS A 155 -20.02 18.17 -1.02
N ALA A 156 -20.29 18.08 -2.33
CA ALA A 156 -19.57 18.85 -3.35
C ALA A 156 -19.70 20.35 -3.14
N LYS A 157 -20.91 20.83 -2.78
CA LYS A 157 -21.15 22.26 -2.47
C LYS A 157 -20.34 22.71 -1.26
N ARG A 158 -20.28 21.88 -0.17
CA ARG A 158 -19.47 22.21 1.01
C ARG A 158 -17.99 22.26 0.67
N GLU A 159 -17.47 21.30 -0.08
CA GLU A 159 -16.05 21.29 -0.49
C GLU A 159 -15.70 22.52 -1.32
N ILE A 160 -16.61 23.00 -2.18
CA ILE A 160 -16.43 24.26 -2.94
C ILE A 160 -16.45 25.45 -1.99
N ALA A 161 -17.40 25.50 -1.06
CA ALA A 161 -17.57 26.64 -0.16
C ALA A 161 -16.35 26.83 0.77
N ILE A 162 -15.67 25.74 1.18
CA ILE A 162 -14.45 25.81 2.01
C ILE A 162 -13.17 25.92 1.19
N GLY A 163 -13.25 25.98 -0.15
CA GLY A 163 -12.09 26.09 -1.04
C GLY A 163 -11.32 24.76 -1.27
N ALA A 164 -11.80 23.64 -0.74
CA ALA A 164 -11.21 22.32 -0.93
C ALA A 164 -11.43 21.80 -2.36
N GLU A 165 -12.47 22.24 -3.03
CA GLU A 165 -12.80 21.88 -4.39
C GLU A 165 -13.17 23.12 -5.21
N ARG A 166 -12.97 23.04 -6.51
CA ARG A 166 -13.29 24.10 -7.45
C ARG A 166 -14.41 23.72 -8.43
N PHE A 167 -14.58 22.43 -8.66
CA PHE A 167 -15.50 21.91 -9.67
C PHE A 167 -16.52 20.96 -9.02
N PHE A 168 -17.79 21.20 -9.28
CA PHE A 168 -18.88 20.44 -8.68
C PHE A 168 -18.73 18.93 -8.89
N ASN A 169 -18.49 18.49 -10.13
CA ASN A 169 -18.29 17.08 -10.44
C ASN A 169 -16.97 16.53 -9.87
N GLY A 170 -15.94 17.37 -9.73
CA GLY A 170 -14.70 17.03 -9.04
C GLY A 170 -14.93 16.74 -7.56
N GLY A 171 -15.76 17.53 -6.88
CA GLY A 171 -16.14 17.29 -5.49
C GLY A 171 -16.99 16.06 -5.28
N LYS A 172 -17.77 15.65 -6.29
CA LYS A 172 -18.53 14.39 -6.25
C LYS A 172 -17.63 13.16 -6.46
N SER A 173 -16.64 13.22 -7.32
CA SER A 173 -15.84 12.05 -7.73
C SER A 173 -14.34 12.39 -7.78
N VAL A 174 -13.77 12.71 -6.63
CA VAL A 174 -12.38 13.21 -6.48
C VAL A 174 -11.33 12.28 -7.11
N HIS A 175 -11.51 10.96 -6.99
CA HIS A 175 -10.57 9.99 -7.53
C HIS A 175 -10.61 9.91 -9.06
N GLN A 176 -11.82 9.92 -9.63
CA GLN A 176 -11.97 9.95 -11.08
C GLN A 176 -11.48 11.30 -11.64
N ALA A 177 -11.79 12.42 -10.95
CA ALA A 177 -11.30 13.75 -11.34
C ALA A 177 -9.77 13.79 -11.43
N ARG A 178 -9.05 13.11 -10.52
CA ARG A 178 -7.60 12.97 -10.60
C ARG A 178 -7.16 12.26 -11.88
N CYS A 179 -7.75 11.12 -12.17
CA CYS A 179 -7.36 10.27 -13.30
C CYS A 179 -7.67 10.93 -14.65
N LEU A 180 -8.87 11.50 -14.80
CA LEU A 180 -9.26 12.16 -16.06
C LEU A 180 -8.37 13.39 -16.35
N GLN A 181 -8.01 14.18 -15.32
CA GLN A 181 -7.16 15.34 -15.53
C GLN A 181 -5.73 14.94 -15.90
N LEU A 182 -5.18 13.89 -15.32
CA LEU A 182 -3.89 13.32 -15.73
C LEU A 182 -3.93 12.82 -17.19
N ALA A 183 -5.04 12.20 -17.60
CA ALA A 183 -5.21 11.78 -18.99
C ALA A 183 -5.28 13.01 -19.93
N ARG A 184 -5.98 14.08 -19.55
CA ARG A 184 -5.99 15.36 -20.27
C ARG A 184 -4.62 16.01 -20.36
N MET A 185 -3.76 15.76 -19.39
CA MET A 185 -2.35 16.19 -19.41
C MET A 185 -1.45 15.25 -20.24
N GLY A 186 -2.02 14.33 -21.00
CA GLY A 186 -1.31 13.45 -21.91
C GLY A 186 -0.80 12.15 -21.28
N CYS A 187 -1.13 11.86 -20.02
CA CYS A 187 -0.69 10.63 -19.35
C CYS A 187 -1.63 9.45 -19.66
N VAL A 188 -1.06 8.25 -19.75
CA VAL A 188 -1.81 6.99 -19.67
C VAL A 188 -1.95 6.64 -18.19
N VAL A 189 -3.18 6.51 -17.68
CA VAL A 189 -3.44 6.36 -16.25
C VAL A 189 -4.16 5.05 -15.98
N PHE A 190 -3.59 4.21 -15.13
CA PHE A 190 -4.26 3.01 -14.65
C PHE A 190 -4.64 3.16 -13.18
N PHE A 191 -5.93 3.11 -12.91
CA PHE A 191 -6.49 3.19 -11.56
C PHE A 191 -7.03 1.82 -11.18
N TYR A 192 -6.23 1.06 -10.43
CA TYR A 192 -6.54 -0.31 -10.05
C TYR A 192 -7.29 -0.39 -8.72
N ASP A 193 -8.01 -1.50 -8.53
CA ASP A 193 -8.76 -1.79 -7.32
C ASP A 193 -7.86 -2.44 -6.26
N MET A 194 -8.00 -1.97 -5.03
CA MET A 194 -7.46 -2.63 -3.85
C MET A 194 -8.30 -3.86 -3.51
N LEU A 195 -7.69 -4.85 -2.86
CA LEU A 195 -8.37 -6.07 -2.40
C LEU A 195 -9.67 -5.75 -1.66
N GLY A 196 -10.74 -6.45 -1.99
CA GLY A 196 -12.06 -6.29 -1.38
C GLY A 196 -12.75 -4.93 -1.64
N ASN A 197 -12.36 -4.24 -2.71
CA ASN A 197 -12.96 -2.98 -3.09
C ASN A 197 -13.36 -2.99 -4.57
N ALA A 198 -14.38 -2.21 -4.91
CA ALA A 198 -14.91 -2.05 -6.26
C ALA A 198 -15.17 -3.41 -6.93
N ASP A 199 -14.41 -3.78 -7.97
CA ASP A 199 -14.57 -5.06 -8.68
C ASP A 199 -13.61 -6.15 -8.19
N SER A 200 -12.66 -5.84 -7.28
CA SER A 200 -11.70 -6.79 -6.71
C SER A 200 -12.29 -7.55 -5.53
N MET A 201 -13.27 -8.41 -5.78
CA MET A 201 -14.10 -9.06 -4.75
C MET A 201 -13.72 -10.52 -4.47
N GLN A 202 -12.59 -11.01 -4.95
CA GLN A 202 -12.10 -12.36 -4.62
C GLN A 202 -11.79 -12.51 -3.12
N PHE A 203 -11.40 -11.43 -2.47
CA PHE A 203 -11.24 -11.29 -1.03
C PHE A 203 -12.12 -10.13 -0.56
N PRO A 204 -13.42 -10.36 -0.28
CA PRO A 204 -14.39 -9.27 -0.08
C PRO A 204 -14.17 -8.48 1.20
N GLU A 205 -13.34 -8.97 2.12
CA GLU A 205 -13.23 -8.45 3.47
C GLU A 205 -11.90 -7.74 3.73
N HIS A 206 -11.68 -6.68 3.00
CA HIS A 206 -10.44 -5.90 3.03
C HIS A 206 -9.99 -5.49 4.44
N ARG A 207 -10.93 -5.09 5.31
CA ARG A 207 -10.62 -4.51 6.63
C ARG A 207 -10.80 -5.46 7.81
N ARG A 208 -11.23 -6.68 7.58
CA ARG A 208 -11.37 -7.61 8.70
C ARG A 208 -10.00 -7.98 9.22
N GLY A 209 -9.70 -7.45 10.40
CA GLY A 209 -8.57 -7.85 11.21
C GLY A 209 -8.74 -9.27 11.73
N PRO A 210 -7.83 -9.72 12.61
CA PRO A 210 -7.90 -11.04 13.21
C PRO A 210 -9.14 -11.17 14.09
N ARG A 211 -10.22 -11.66 13.51
CA ARG A 211 -11.40 -12.11 14.24
C ARG A 211 -11.38 -13.63 14.22
N PRO A 212 -11.78 -14.31 15.31
CA PRO A 212 -11.80 -15.76 15.37
C PRO A 212 -12.55 -16.41 14.21
N GLU A 213 -13.68 -15.81 13.80
CA GLU A 213 -14.50 -16.28 12.69
C GLU A 213 -13.90 -16.09 11.29
N THR A 214 -12.83 -15.31 11.16
CA THR A 214 -12.15 -15.03 9.88
C THR A 214 -10.72 -15.53 9.84
N ASN A 215 -10.25 -16.20 10.90
CA ASN A 215 -8.86 -16.62 11.01
C ASN A 215 -8.50 -17.78 10.09
N GLY A 216 -9.46 -18.45 9.47
CA GLY A 216 -9.20 -19.60 8.59
C GLY A 216 -8.34 -20.67 9.26
N GLU A 217 -8.54 -20.89 10.56
CA GLU A 217 -7.76 -21.86 11.36
C GLU A 217 -8.25 -23.28 11.20
N LYS A 218 -9.46 -23.48 10.66
CA LYS A 218 -9.97 -24.80 10.35
C LYS A 218 -9.27 -25.35 9.12
N MET A 219 -9.02 -26.64 9.12
CA MET A 219 -8.43 -27.35 7.99
C MET A 219 -9.34 -27.17 6.75
N GLY A 220 -8.81 -26.49 5.72
CA GLY A 220 -9.56 -26.15 4.50
C GLY A 220 -10.03 -24.69 4.43
N GLU A 221 -10.05 -23.97 5.53
CA GLU A 221 -10.28 -22.54 5.56
C GLU A 221 -8.92 -21.81 5.57
N TRP A 222 -8.63 -21.08 4.51
CA TRP A 222 -7.36 -20.38 4.40
C TRP A 222 -7.60 -18.88 4.26
N GLY A 223 -7.10 -18.11 5.21
CA GLY A 223 -7.20 -16.66 5.21
C GLY A 223 -5.86 -16.01 5.54
N PHE A 224 -5.68 -14.77 5.13
CA PHE A 224 -4.46 -14.00 5.39
C PHE A 224 -4.21 -13.68 6.87
N VAL A 225 -5.12 -14.04 7.75
CA VAL A 225 -5.05 -13.78 9.19
C VAL A 225 -4.87 -15.07 9.97
N SER A 226 -4.49 -16.16 9.33
CA SER A 226 -4.20 -17.44 9.96
C SER A 226 -2.74 -17.52 10.43
N LYS A 227 -2.45 -18.35 11.45
CA LYS A 227 -1.09 -18.64 11.89
C LYS A 227 -0.24 -19.22 10.74
N SER A 228 -0.86 -20.01 9.89
CA SER A 228 -0.22 -20.62 8.73
C SER A 228 0.20 -19.56 7.69
N ALA A 229 -0.65 -18.56 7.44
CA ALA A 229 -0.32 -17.43 6.57
C ALA A 229 0.79 -16.57 7.19
N ALA A 230 0.67 -16.24 8.48
CA ALA A 230 1.68 -15.48 9.21
C ALA A 230 3.06 -16.16 9.18
N ALA A 231 3.11 -17.49 9.38
CA ALA A 231 4.35 -18.26 9.30
C ALA A 231 5.02 -18.22 7.91
N ARG A 232 4.28 -17.87 6.88
CA ARG A 232 4.77 -17.72 5.50
C ARG A 232 4.86 -16.27 5.05
N LEU A 233 4.65 -15.31 5.94
CA LEU A 233 4.57 -13.87 5.63
C LEU A 233 3.53 -13.54 4.54
N GLN A 234 2.48 -14.35 4.43
CA GLN A 234 1.38 -14.16 3.49
C GLN A 234 0.30 -13.30 4.16
N THR A 235 0.15 -12.07 3.69
CA THR A 235 -0.73 -11.07 4.29
C THR A 235 -1.48 -10.29 3.22
N ASN A 236 -2.57 -9.63 3.60
CA ASN A 236 -3.25 -8.66 2.73
C ASN A 236 -2.29 -7.58 2.22
N PHE A 237 -1.39 -7.11 3.09
CA PHE A 237 -0.35 -6.15 2.74
C PHE A 237 0.56 -6.67 1.61
N GLY A 238 1.06 -7.90 1.76
CA GLY A 238 1.93 -8.54 0.75
C GLY A 238 1.23 -8.76 -0.58
N LEU A 239 0.02 -9.33 -0.58
CA LEU A 239 -0.74 -9.54 -1.81
C LEU A 239 -1.12 -8.22 -2.49
N GLN A 240 -1.52 -7.21 -1.71
CA GLN A 240 -1.84 -5.89 -2.26
C GLN A 240 -0.61 -5.23 -2.90
N THR A 241 0.56 -5.35 -2.26
CA THR A 241 1.82 -4.83 -2.81
C THR A 241 2.23 -5.58 -4.08
N TRP A 242 2.03 -6.90 -4.13
CA TRP A 242 2.23 -7.68 -5.34
C TRP A 242 1.30 -7.23 -6.47
N ASN A 243 0.01 -7.04 -6.18
CA ASN A 243 -0.94 -6.51 -7.15
C ASN A 243 -0.52 -5.12 -7.69
N SER A 244 0.07 -4.28 -6.84
CA SER A 244 0.62 -2.99 -7.26
C SER A 244 1.80 -3.13 -8.20
N ILE A 245 2.74 -4.06 -7.93
CA ILE A 245 3.87 -4.38 -8.81
C ILE A 245 3.36 -4.94 -10.15
N ARG A 246 2.37 -5.82 -10.14
CA ARG A 246 1.78 -6.39 -11.36
C ARG A 246 0.96 -5.34 -12.15
N SER A 247 0.37 -4.36 -11.46
CA SER A 247 -0.26 -3.20 -12.10
C SER A 247 0.78 -2.31 -12.81
N LEU A 248 1.99 -2.22 -12.25
CA LEU A 248 3.11 -1.57 -12.92
C LEU A 248 3.57 -2.37 -14.15
N ASP A 249 3.63 -3.69 -14.06
CA ASP A 249 3.89 -4.54 -15.23
C ASP A 249 2.84 -4.33 -16.33
N PHE A 250 1.56 -4.22 -15.93
CA PHE A 250 0.46 -3.98 -16.88
C PHE A 250 0.61 -2.64 -17.60
N ILE A 251 0.80 -1.54 -16.89
CA ILE A 251 0.90 -0.22 -17.54
C ILE A 251 2.13 -0.12 -18.46
N LEU A 252 3.23 -0.77 -18.06
CA LEU A 252 4.46 -0.85 -18.87
C LEU A 252 4.34 -1.77 -20.09
N SER A 253 3.36 -2.67 -20.12
CA SER A 253 3.10 -3.54 -21.28
C SER A 253 2.25 -2.85 -22.35
N LEU A 254 1.72 -1.65 -22.07
CA LEU A 254 0.89 -0.92 -23.00
C LEU A 254 1.74 -0.16 -24.03
N ASP A 255 1.37 -0.29 -25.31
CA ASP A 255 2.01 0.48 -26.37
C ASP A 255 1.89 1.99 -26.12
N GLY A 256 2.97 2.71 -26.40
CA GLY A 256 3.02 4.16 -26.27
C GLY A 256 3.20 4.68 -24.85
N VAL A 257 3.52 3.83 -23.86
CA VAL A 257 3.92 4.24 -22.52
C VAL A 257 5.44 4.38 -22.43
N ASP A 258 5.91 5.50 -21.88
CA ASP A 258 7.31 5.79 -21.66
C ASP A 258 7.78 5.23 -20.32
N ALA A 259 8.57 4.17 -20.35
CA ALA A 259 9.12 3.53 -19.16
C ALA A 259 10.00 4.45 -18.29
N ASN A 260 10.50 5.57 -18.86
CA ASN A 260 11.31 6.55 -18.14
C ASN A 260 10.46 7.66 -17.46
N ARG A 261 9.13 7.63 -17.63
CA ARG A 261 8.20 8.61 -17.05
C ARG A 261 7.02 7.91 -16.40
N ILE A 262 7.30 7.14 -15.34
CA ILE A 262 6.30 6.39 -14.57
C ILE A 262 6.11 7.00 -13.19
N LEU A 263 4.90 7.47 -12.92
CA LEU A 263 4.48 7.96 -11.61
C LEU A 263 3.60 6.94 -10.90
N VAL A 264 3.77 6.82 -9.59
CA VAL A 264 2.78 6.18 -8.72
C VAL A 264 2.24 7.20 -7.75
N THR A 265 0.91 7.21 -7.55
CA THR A 265 0.23 8.11 -6.63
C THR A 265 -1.02 7.48 -6.03
N GLY A 266 -1.31 7.87 -4.80
CA GLY A 266 -2.52 7.47 -4.07
C GLY A 266 -2.64 8.25 -2.78
N ALA A 267 -3.79 8.16 -2.12
CA ALA A 267 -3.98 8.79 -0.81
C ALA A 267 -4.32 7.75 0.24
N SER A 268 -3.96 8.00 1.52
CA SER A 268 -4.25 7.08 2.62
C SER A 268 -3.64 5.68 2.36
N GLY A 269 -4.39 4.60 2.47
CA GLY A 269 -3.93 3.26 2.09
C GLY A 269 -3.38 3.17 0.67
N GLY A 270 -3.88 3.99 -0.27
CA GLY A 270 -3.29 4.13 -1.60
C GLY A 270 -1.93 4.80 -1.60
N ALA A 271 -1.67 5.72 -0.68
CA ALA A 271 -0.35 6.30 -0.48
C ALA A 271 0.62 5.28 0.14
N THR A 272 0.15 4.41 1.03
CA THR A 272 0.94 3.27 1.49
C THR A 272 1.42 2.43 0.31
N GLN A 273 0.52 2.04 -0.60
CA GLN A 273 0.92 1.28 -1.79
C GLN A 273 1.84 2.09 -2.71
N THR A 274 1.64 3.42 -2.80
CA THR A 274 2.54 4.31 -3.52
C THR A 274 3.97 4.24 -2.98
N MET A 275 4.15 4.33 -1.65
CA MET A 275 5.46 4.19 -1.01
C MET A 275 6.08 2.80 -1.24
N MET A 276 5.29 1.74 -1.04
CA MET A 276 5.79 0.36 -1.13
C MET A 276 6.27 0.03 -2.54
N VAL A 277 5.46 0.27 -3.57
CA VAL A 277 5.86 -0.05 -4.94
C VAL A 277 7.00 0.85 -5.41
N SER A 278 7.03 2.12 -4.99
CA SER A 278 8.13 3.03 -5.33
C SER A 278 9.46 2.62 -4.69
N ALA A 279 9.42 2.04 -3.50
CA ALA A 279 10.61 1.52 -2.82
C ALA A 279 11.09 0.19 -3.44
N LEU A 280 10.16 -0.70 -3.79
CA LEU A 280 10.48 -2.06 -4.27
C LEU A 280 10.80 -2.16 -5.75
N ASP A 281 10.39 -1.18 -6.56
CA ASP A 281 10.50 -1.26 -8.03
C ASP A 281 11.11 0.03 -8.61
N GLU A 282 12.31 -0.10 -9.15
CA GLU A 282 13.07 1.03 -9.69
C GLU A 282 12.48 1.59 -11.00
N ARG A 283 11.56 0.86 -11.65
CA ARG A 283 10.85 1.34 -12.84
C ARG A 283 9.88 2.49 -12.51
N VAL A 284 9.51 2.67 -11.24
CA VAL A 284 8.82 3.87 -10.78
C VAL A 284 9.79 5.04 -10.78
N THR A 285 9.59 6.00 -11.65
CA THR A 285 10.51 7.14 -11.83
C THR A 285 10.14 8.37 -11.00
N ALA A 286 8.93 8.43 -10.46
CA ALA A 286 8.45 9.47 -9.54
C ALA A 286 7.37 8.94 -8.60
N SER A 287 7.28 9.47 -7.39
CA SER A 287 6.36 9.03 -6.34
C SER A 287 5.62 10.22 -5.71
N PHE A 288 4.30 10.10 -5.56
CA PHE A 288 3.50 11.14 -4.93
C PHE A 288 2.47 10.55 -3.95
N PRO A 289 2.89 10.09 -2.76
CA PRO A 289 1.98 9.65 -1.70
C PRO A 289 1.30 10.86 -1.04
N CYS A 290 -0.05 10.85 -1.05
CA CYS A 290 -0.89 11.92 -0.53
C CYS A 290 -1.46 11.55 0.83
N VAL A 291 -1.35 12.44 1.83
CA VAL A 291 -1.93 12.36 3.18
C VAL A 291 -1.75 10.99 3.88
N MET A 292 -0.50 10.52 3.94
CA MET A 292 -0.16 9.26 4.61
C MET A 292 1.19 9.28 5.34
N VAL A 293 2.15 10.04 4.82
CA VAL A 293 3.50 10.06 5.39
C VAL A 293 3.50 10.84 6.69
N SER A 294 3.86 10.19 7.78
CA SER A 294 3.78 10.75 9.13
C SER A 294 4.78 10.06 10.06
N THR A 295 5.21 10.78 11.09
CA THR A 295 5.93 10.22 12.24
C THR A 295 4.98 9.64 13.29
N ALA A 296 3.69 10.03 13.28
CA ALA A 296 2.73 9.78 14.37
C ALA A 296 1.81 8.58 14.13
N MET A 297 1.56 8.20 12.86
CA MET A 297 0.68 7.09 12.52
C MET A 297 1.24 6.28 11.35
N GLN A 298 1.32 4.97 11.54
CA GLN A 298 2.00 4.06 10.64
C GLN A 298 1.04 3.15 9.84
N GLY A 299 -0.22 3.53 9.76
CA GLY A 299 -1.27 2.77 9.10
C GLY A 299 -2.24 2.11 10.08
N GLY A 300 -3.52 2.07 9.73
CA GLY A 300 -4.60 1.54 10.56
C GLY A 300 -5.29 0.30 9.98
N CYS A 301 -4.72 -0.30 8.94
CA CYS A 301 -5.31 -1.44 8.25
C CYS A 301 -4.29 -2.57 8.03
N THR A 302 -4.80 -3.80 7.93
CA THR A 302 -3.98 -4.98 7.60
C THR A 302 -3.36 -4.93 6.20
N CYS A 303 -3.85 -4.06 5.31
CA CYS A 303 -3.26 -3.80 3.99
C CYS A 303 -2.15 -2.74 4.00
N GLU A 304 -1.85 -2.16 5.15
CA GLU A 304 -0.85 -1.09 5.33
C GLU A 304 0.32 -1.55 6.18
N ASN A 305 0.21 -2.71 6.83
CA ASN A 305 1.21 -3.23 7.74
C ASN A 305 1.41 -4.73 7.58
N GLY A 306 2.64 -5.17 7.86
CA GLY A 306 3.04 -6.55 7.88
C GLY A 306 4.06 -6.80 8.99
N HIS A 307 4.30 -8.06 9.32
CA HIS A 307 5.33 -8.43 10.29
C HIS A 307 6.69 -7.87 9.87
N TYR A 308 7.49 -7.43 10.80
CA TYR A 308 8.83 -6.82 10.63
C TYR A 308 8.88 -5.46 9.95
N LEU A 309 7.78 -4.96 9.36
CA LEU A 309 7.79 -3.71 8.59
C LEU A 309 8.27 -2.51 9.45
N ARG A 310 7.84 -2.46 10.72
CA ARG A 310 8.08 -1.30 11.59
C ARG A 310 9.27 -1.44 12.54
N ILE A 311 10.06 -2.48 12.39
CA ILE A 311 11.27 -2.61 13.20
C ILE A 311 12.32 -1.61 12.70
N GLY A 312 12.55 -0.55 13.50
CA GLY A 312 13.55 0.46 13.22
C GLY A 312 13.32 1.32 12.01
N GLN A 313 12.08 1.43 11.52
CA GLN A 313 11.70 2.32 10.42
C GLN A 313 10.23 2.72 10.50
N GLY A 314 9.93 3.97 10.12
CA GLY A 314 8.59 4.51 9.99
C GLY A 314 8.22 4.86 8.56
N ASN A 315 7.08 5.54 8.39
CA ASN A 315 6.61 5.98 7.07
C ASN A 315 7.56 7.00 6.42
N ILE A 316 8.29 7.78 7.21
CA ILE A 316 9.27 8.74 6.68
C ILE A 316 10.44 7.99 6.02
N ASP A 317 10.99 6.95 6.68
CA ASP A 317 12.07 6.13 6.12
C ASP A 317 11.61 5.41 4.83
N ILE A 318 10.39 4.87 4.84
CA ILE A 318 9.83 4.17 3.69
C ILE A 318 9.61 5.13 2.52
N ALA A 319 9.07 6.32 2.76
CA ALA A 319 8.93 7.34 1.73
C ALA A 319 10.28 7.81 1.18
N ALA A 320 11.30 7.93 2.05
CA ALA A 320 12.66 8.27 1.66
C ALA A 320 13.28 7.23 0.71
N ALA A 321 12.88 5.97 0.79
CA ALA A 321 13.48 4.89 0.00
C ALA A 321 13.36 5.09 -1.53
N VAL A 322 12.50 6.00 -2.00
CA VAL A 322 12.44 6.36 -3.41
C VAL A 322 13.62 7.23 -3.88
N ALA A 323 14.31 7.92 -2.97
CA ALA A 323 15.41 8.81 -3.29
C ALA A 323 16.55 8.10 -4.07
N PRO A 324 17.19 8.75 -5.05
CA PRO A 324 17.12 10.16 -5.42
C PRO A 324 16.06 10.51 -6.48
N ARG A 325 15.10 9.62 -6.72
CA ARG A 325 13.97 9.85 -7.65
C ARG A 325 13.02 10.92 -7.07
N PRO A 326 12.27 11.66 -7.90
CA PRO A 326 11.32 12.66 -7.45
C PRO A 326 10.29 12.12 -6.44
N LEU A 327 10.13 12.84 -5.33
CA LEU A 327 9.16 12.57 -4.26
C LEU A 327 8.35 13.83 -3.94
N GLY A 328 7.02 13.76 -4.08
CA GLY A 328 6.12 14.79 -3.62
C GLY A 328 5.20 14.29 -2.50
N LEU A 329 4.97 15.08 -1.47
CA LEU A 329 4.12 14.75 -0.33
C LEU A 329 3.04 15.81 -0.13
N THR A 330 1.89 15.38 0.41
CA THR A 330 0.90 16.32 0.97
C THR A 330 0.53 15.93 2.39
N ALA A 331 0.24 16.94 3.20
CA ALA A 331 -0.29 16.80 4.56
C ALA A 331 -1.65 17.48 4.67
N ALA A 332 -2.47 17.04 5.63
CA ALA A 332 -3.81 17.53 5.91
C ALA A 332 -4.03 17.68 7.43
N ASP A 333 -5.22 18.13 7.84
CA ASP A 333 -5.66 18.09 9.22
C ASP A 333 -6.09 16.65 9.60
N ASP A 334 -5.09 15.81 9.72
CA ASP A 334 -5.16 14.41 10.15
C ASP A 334 -3.84 14.02 10.82
N TRP A 335 -3.47 12.75 10.83
CA TRP A 335 -2.20 12.26 11.37
C TRP A 335 -0.95 12.76 10.63
N THR A 336 -1.10 13.43 9.49
CA THR A 336 0.02 14.04 8.75
C THR A 336 0.26 15.50 9.12
N ILE A 337 -0.52 16.05 10.04
CA ILE A 337 -0.47 17.48 10.43
C ILE A 337 0.93 17.92 10.89
N GLU A 338 1.67 17.04 11.55
CA GLU A 338 3.01 17.33 12.06
C GLU A 338 4.12 17.19 11.00
N LEU A 339 3.79 16.78 9.77
CA LEU A 339 4.82 16.49 8.75
C LEU A 339 5.74 17.68 8.49
N LYS A 340 5.23 18.91 8.59
CA LYS A 340 6.00 20.14 8.36
C LYS A 340 7.17 20.27 9.33
N GLU A 341 6.92 19.98 10.60
CA GLU A 341 7.89 20.11 11.69
C GLU A 341 8.67 18.80 11.91
N LYS A 342 8.04 17.64 11.63
CA LYS A 342 8.60 16.32 11.91
C LYS A 342 8.59 15.45 10.64
N GLY A 343 9.76 15.20 10.08
CA GLY A 343 9.96 14.37 8.88
C GLY A 343 10.25 15.16 7.62
N HIS A 344 9.56 16.27 7.32
CA HIS A 344 9.90 17.11 6.17
C HIS A 344 11.33 17.67 6.24
N PRO A 345 11.80 18.25 7.38
CA PRO A 345 13.17 18.73 7.48
C PRO A 345 14.20 17.63 7.25
N ASP A 346 13.93 16.41 7.69
CA ASP A 346 14.83 15.26 7.52
C ASP A 346 14.90 14.83 6.05
N LEU A 347 13.76 14.76 5.37
CA LEU A 347 13.70 14.42 3.94
C LEU A 347 14.36 15.49 3.08
N ASP A 348 14.15 16.77 3.37
CA ASP A 348 14.78 17.86 2.63
C ASP A 348 16.30 17.81 2.79
N LYS A 349 16.80 17.63 4.03
CA LYS A 349 18.21 17.44 4.31
C LYS A 349 18.79 16.22 3.59
N LEU A 350 18.08 15.10 3.58
CA LEU A 350 18.49 13.90 2.87
C LEU A 350 18.66 14.19 1.37
N TYR A 351 17.63 14.77 0.73
CA TYR A 351 17.69 15.06 -0.72
C TYR A 351 18.79 16.07 -1.08
N GLN A 352 19.07 17.04 -0.22
CA GLN A 352 20.21 17.94 -0.38
C GLN A 352 21.53 17.19 -0.29
N MET A 353 21.72 16.36 0.75
CA MET A 353 22.93 15.59 1.00
C MET A 353 23.28 14.64 -0.15
N ILE A 354 22.29 13.96 -0.72
CA ILE A 354 22.52 13.03 -1.84
C ILE A 354 22.65 13.73 -3.20
N GLY A 355 22.55 15.07 -3.24
CA GLY A 355 22.68 15.85 -4.49
C GLY A 355 21.42 15.83 -5.36
N ALA A 356 20.25 15.57 -4.77
CA ALA A 356 18.97 15.52 -5.46
C ALA A 356 18.06 16.71 -5.09
N LYS A 357 18.65 17.85 -4.71
CA LYS A 357 17.90 19.10 -4.42
C LYS A 357 16.95 19.44 -5.59
N GLY A 358 15.70 19.78 -5.26
CA GLY A 358 14.64 20.07 -6.26
C GLY A 358 13.88 18.83 -6.76
N LYS A 359 14.25 17.63 -6.30
CA LYS A 359 13.49 16.40 -6.57
C LYS A 359 12.57 16.01 -5.39
N TYR A 360 12.60 16.74 -4.30
CA TYR A 360 11.71 16.57 -3.17
C TYR A 360 10.87 17.83 -2.94
N GLU A 361 9.60 17.65 -2.69
CA GLU A 361 8.68 18.71 -2.29
C GLU A 361 7.61 18.19 -1.34
N ALA A 362 7.11 19.05 -0.45
CA ALA A 362 6.01 18.75 0.45
C ALA A 362 5.07 19.94 0.56
N HIS A 363 3.77 19.65 0.63
CA HIS A 363 2.70 20.65 0.72
C HIS A 363 1.86 20.40 1.98
N PHE A 364 1.56 21.45 2.72
CA PHE A 364 0.94 21.38 4.06
C PHE A 364 -0.41 22.09 4.06
N ASP A 365 -1.43 21.42 3.50
CA ASP A 365 -2.80 21.94 3.41
C ASP A 365 -3.62 21.56 4.64
N ILE A 366 -3.09 21.87 5.83
CA ILE A 366 -3.57 21.45 7.16
C ILE A 366 -4.91 22.08 7.58
N HIS A 367 -5.49 22.92 6.78
CA HIS A 367 -6.85 23.46 6.97
C HIS A 367 -7.93 22.57 6.33
N PHE A 368 -7.54 21.56 5.55
CA PHE A 368 -8.45 20.56 5.00
C PHE A 368 -8.31 19.22 5.75
N LYS A 369 -9.44 18.56 5.96
CA LYS A 369 -9.46 17.20 6.51
C LYS A 369 -8.88 16.20 5.52
N HIS A 370 -8.69 14.94 5.95
CA HIS A 370 -8.16 13.85 5.15
C HIS A 370 -8.80 13.74 3.76
N ASN A 371 -8.01 13.88 2.69
CA ASN A 371 -8.53 14.11 1.37
C ASN A 371 -7.59 13.69 0.22
N TYR A 372 -8.10 13.78 -1.02
CA TYR A 372 -7.36 14.02 -2.25
C TYR A 372 -8.16 15.06 -3.07
N ASN A 373 -8.41 16.22 -2.46
CA ASN A 373 -9.22 17.30 -2.98
C ASN A 373 -8.55 18.01 -4.16
N HIS A 374 -9.19 19.08 -4.67
CA HIS A 374 -8.66 19.85 -5.79
C HIS A 374 -7.28 20.45 -5.50
N VAL A 375 -7.03 20.91 -4.27
CA VAL A 375 -5.75 21.53 -3.88
C VAL A 375 -4.62 20.49 -3.95
N SER A 376 -4.78 19.36 -3.27
CA SER A 376 -3.81 18.26 -3.32
C SER A 376 -3.60 17.73 -4.76
N ARG A 377 -4.67 17.64 -5.55
CA ARG A 377 -4.57 17.26 -6.98
C ARG A 377 -3.80 18.29 -7.80
N THR A 378 -3.93 19.58 -7.49
CA THR A 378 -3.19 20.64 -8.18
C THR A 378 -1.69 20.52 -7.93
N HIS A 379 -1.27 20.23 -6.69
CA HIS A 379 0.11 19.93 -6.38
C HIS A 379 0.64 18.72 -7.18
N LEU A 380 -0.13 17.64 -7.22
CA LEU A 380 0.20 16.48 -8.06
C LEU A 380 0.38 16.86 -9.55
N TYR A 381 -0.53 17.64 -10.11
CA TYR A 381 -0.46 18.01 -11.53
C TYR A 381 0.77 18.88 -11.83
N GLN A 382 1.10 19.82 -10.94
CA GLN A 382 2.30 20.64 -11.04
C GLN A 382 3.57 19.80 -10.92
N PHE A 383 3.60 18.84 -10.01
CA PHE A 383 4.68 17.88 -9.85
C PHE A 383 4.90 17.05 -11.13
N VAL A 384 3.83 16.50 -11.70
CA VAL A 384 3.90 15.73 -12.96
C VAL A 384 4.35 16.61 -14.12
N ASN A 385 3.79 17.82 -14.25
CA ASN A 385 4.19 18.75 -15.29
C ASN A 385 5.70 19.04 -15.27
N ARG A 386 6.24 19.31 -14.09
CA ARG A 386 7.65 19.64 -13.88
C ARG A 386 8.56 18.44 -14.14
N HIS A 387 8.30 17.31 -13.47
CA HIS A 387 9.22 16.16 -13.49
C HIS A 387 9.12 15.32 -14.76
N PHE A 388 8.02 15.40 -15.50
CA PHE A 388 7.85 14.70 -16.78
C PHE A 388 7.98 15.59 -18.00
N GLY A 389 8.27 16.90 -17.81
CA GLY A 389 8.51 17.84 -18.89
C GLY A 389 7.31 17.95 -19.83
N LEU A 390 6.09 18.13 -19.27
CA LEU A 390 4.89 18.25 -20.12
C LEU A 390 4.76 19.64 -20.76
N GLU A 391 5.52 20.63 -20.29
CA GLU A 391 5.58 22.02 -20.80
C GLU A 391 4.23 22.73 -20.80
N LEU A 392 3.33 22.36 -19.92
CA LEU A 392 2.04 22.99 -19.77
C LEU A 392 2.21 24.36 -19.09
N LYS A 393 1.96 25.45 -19.81
CA LYS A 393 2.02 26.84 -19.29
C LYS A 393 0.97 27.09 -18.21
N SER A 394 -0.20 26.47 -18.33
CA SER A 394 -1.23 26.47 -17.31
C SER A 394 -1.89 25.09 -17.27
N ILE A 395 -2.08 24.56 -16.08
CA ILE A 395 -2.86 23.35 -15.90
C ILE A 395 -4.31 23.82 -15.87
N SER A 396 -4.94 23.85 -17.06
CA SER A 396 -6.37 24.13 -17.15
C SER A 396 -7.14 22.99 -16.50
N THR A 397 -7.45 23.17 -15.22
CA THR A 397 -8.28 22.23 -14.45
C THR A 397 -9.76 22.41 -14.82
N LYS A 398 -10.09 22.71 -16.07
CA LYS A 398 -11.47 22.57 -16.56
C LYS A 398 -11.89 21.11 -16.42
N ALA A 399 -12.06 20.70 -15.19
CA ALA A 399 -12.71 19.45 -14.82
C ALA A 399 -14.22 19.66 -14.95
N SER A 400 -14.66 20.12 -16.09
CA SER A 400 -16.02 19.96 -16.49
C SER A 400 -16.07 18.79 -17.46
N PRO A 401 -16.66 17.68 -17.09
CA PRO A 401 -17.38 16.93 -18.07
C PRO A 401 -18.47 17.92 -18.56
N SER A 402 -18.32 18.44 -19.74
CA SER A 402 -19.32 19.31 -20.39
C SER A 402 -20.66 18.59 -20.59
N SER A 403 -20.82 17.40 -20.12
CA SER A 403 -22.05 16.62 -20.04
C SER A 403 -21.91 15.57 -18.93
N GLY A 404 -22.16 15.94 -17.76
CA GLY A 404 -22.88 15.33 -16.67
C GLY A 404 -22.86 13.83 -16.40
N LYS A 405 -21.93 13.06 -16.89
CA LYS A 405 -21.77 11.68 -16.47
C LYS A 405 -20.28 11.38 -16.35
N CYS A 406 -19.65 11.81 -15.26
CA CYS A 406 -18.71 10.89 -14.66
C CYS A 406 -19.39 9.53 -14.69
N ALA A 407 -18.73 8.50 -15.23
CA ALA A 407 -19.27 7.14 -15.20
C ALA A 407 -19.35 6.63 -13.75
N ALA A 408 -20.07 7.37 -12.92
CA ALA A 408 -20.27 7.17 -11.50
C ALA A 408 -21.40 6.18 -11.21
N SER A 409 -22.10 5.73 -12.22
CA SER A 409 -22.95 4.57 -12.06
C SER A 409 -22.10 3.36 -12.42
N ARG A 410 -21.85 2.49 -11.44
CA ARG A 410 -21.48 1.10 -11.68
C ARG A 410 -22.27 0.64 -12.90
N PRO A 411 -21.65 0.50 -14.09
CA PRO A 411 -22.35 -0.20 -15.16
C PRO A 411 -22.57 -1.59 -14.59
N THR A 412 -23.80 -2.05 -14.56
CA THR A 412 -24.22 -3.33 -13.98
C THR A 412 -23.46 -4.54 -14.53
N THR A 413 -22.49 -4.37 -15.41
CA THR A 413 -21.71 -5.42 -16.06
C THR A 413 -20.35 -4.91 -16.58
N TRP A 414 -19.45 -4.47 -15.73
CA TRP A 414 -18.09 -4.13 -16.17
C TRP A 414 -17.21 -5.37 -16.43
N LEU A 415 -17.56 -6.49 -15.86
CA LEU A 415 -16.86 -7.75 -16.11
C LEU A 415 -17.38 -8.41 -17.40
N PRO A 416 -16.51 -9.01 -18.23
CA PRO A 416 -16.94 -9.83 -19.34
C PRO A 416 -17.88 -10.94 -18.84
N THR A 417 -18.96 -11.21 -19.54
CA THR A 417 -19.93 -12.28 -19.19
C THR A 417 -19.32 -13.68 -19.14
N ASN A 418 -18.15 -13.86 -19.72
CA ASN A 418 -17.36 -15.11 -19.77
C ASN A 418 -16.08 -15.05 -18.91
N ALA A 419 -15.86 -14.02 -18.11
CA ALA A 419 -14.71 -14.04 -17.23
C ALA A 419 -14.88 -15.22 -16.25
N PRO A 420 -13.81 -15.97 -15.95
CA PRO A 420 -13.86 -17.05 -14.94
C PRO A 420 -14.29 -16.54 -13.55
N TRP A 421 -14.40 -15.26 -13.40
CA TRP A 421 -14.91 -14.48 -12.30
C TRP A 421 -16.37 -14.76 -11.93
N ASN A 422 -17.26 -15.06 -12.88
CA ASN A 422 -18.68 -15.38 -12.57
C ASN A 422 -18.83 -16.67 -11.76
N ALA A 423 -17.82 -17.53 -11.76
CA ALA A 423 -17.80 -18.75 -10.95
C ALA A 423 -17.41 -18.49 -9.48
N VAL A 424 -16.82 -17.35 -9.15
CA VAL A 424 -16.30 -17.04 -7.81
C VAL A 424 -17.30 -16.26 -6.94
N THR A 425 -18.33 -15.67 -7.54
CA THR A 425 -19.39 -14.93 -6.81
C THR A 425 -20.51 -15.83 -6.28
N SER A 426 -20.52 -17.13 -6.60
CA SER A 426 -21.37 -18.09 -5.91
C SER A 426 -20.82 -18.34 -4.51
N LYS A 427 -21.68 -18.39 -3.49
CA LYS A 427 -21.32 -18.65 -2.08
C LYS A 427 -20.56 -19.96 -1.84
N THR A 428 -20.29 -20.73 -2.89
CA THR A 428 -19.46 -21.91 -2.93
C THR A 428 -18.34 -21.66 -3.93
N GLY A 429 -17.14 -21.38 -3.44
CA GLY A 429 -15.94 -21.32 -4.28
C GLY A 429 -15.79 -22.64 -5.11
N PRO A 430 -15.09 -22.61 -6.26
CA PRO A 430 -14.87 -23.81 -7.05
C PRO A 430 -14.22 -24.87 -6.16
N PRO A 431 -14.63 -26.16 -6.27
CA PRO A 431 -13.95 -27.22 -5.57
C PRO A 431 -12.48 -27.22 -5.99
N MET A 432 -11.59 -27.20 -4.99
CA MET A 432 -10.17 -27.35 -5.29
C MET A 432 -9.96 -28.59 -6.13
N PRO A 433 -9.09 -28.56 -7.17
CA PRO A 433 -8.80 -29.76 -7.94
C PRO A 433 -8.32 -30.87 -6.97
N PRO A 434 -8.74 -32.12 -7.16
CA PRO A 434 -8.37 -33.21 -6.27
C PRO A 434 -6.84 -33.26 -6.20
N ARG A 435 -6.29 -33.12 -5.00
CA ARG A 435 -4.87 -33.31 -4.76
C ARG A 435 -4.53 -34.72 -5.26
N SER A 436 -3.71 -34.83 -6.27
CA SER A 436 -3.11 -36.10 -6.63
C SER A 436 -2.37 -36.60 -5.38
N ARG A 437 -2.86 -37.68 -4.80
CA ARG A 437 -2.18 -38.42 -3.74
C ARG A 437 -0.92 -39.02 -4.32
N ALA A 438 0.12 -38.23 -4.47
CA ALA A 438 1.46 -38.80 -4.59
C ALA A 438 1.75 -39.54 -3.30
N LYS A 439 1.74 -40.87 -3.37
CA LYS A 439 2.19 -41.73 -2.29
C LYS A 439 3.69 -41.53 -2.09
N HIS A 440 4.08 -40.49 -1.34
CA HIS A 440 5.43 -40.43 -0.84
C HIS A 440 5.53 -41.44 0.29
N LYS A 441 6.20 -42.58 0.03
CA LYS A 441 6.73 -43.45 1.07
C LYS A 441 7.68 -42.60 1.89
N ALA A 442 7.30 -42.35 3.14
CA ALA A 442 8.18 -41.71 4.12
C ALA A 442 9.31 -42.71 4.44
N THR A 443 10.48 -42.49 3.89
CA THR A 443 11.73 -43.01 4.41
C THR A 443 12.25 -41.99 5.40
N SER A 444 12.04 -42.25 6.70
CA SER A 444 12.63 -41.46 7.77
C SER A 444 14.14 -41.68 7.78
N PRO A 445 14.97 -40.64 7.68
CA PRO A 445 16.39 -40.80 7.98
C PRO A 445 16.56 -40.86 9.50
N THR A 446 16.94 -42.00 10.01
CA THR A 446 17.41 -42.16 11.39
C THR A 446 18.76 -41.45 11.53
N PHE A 447 18.77 -40.35 12.23
CA PHE A 447 19.97 -39.64 12.61
C PHE A 447 20.61 -40.40 13.77
N ARG A 448 21.72 -41.13 13.53
CA ARG A 448 22.60 -41.66 14.58
C ARG A 448 23.76 -40.69 14.79
N PRO A 449 23.98 -40.17 16.00
CA PRO A 449 25.17 -39.36 16.26
C PRO A 449 26.41 -40.29 16.27
N LYS A 450 27.42 -39.91 15.49
CA LYS A 450 28.76 -40.53 15.60
C LYS A 450 29.44 -40.04 16.87
N ALA A 451 29.75 -40.98 17.74
CA ALA A 451 30.65 -40.73 18.86
C ALA A 451 32.07 -40.48 18.34
N THR A 452 32.60 -39.31 18.62
CA THR A 452 34.03 -38.99 18.44
C THR A 452 34.76 -39.43 19.67
N THR A 453 35.51 -40.50 19.56
CA THR A 453 36.54 -40.90 20.54
C THR A 453 37.76 -40.02 20.33
N THR A 454 38.05 -39.17 21.31
CA THR A 454 39.36 -38.52 21.45
C THR A 454 40.28 -39.49 22.21
N SER A 455 41.38 -39.89 21.58
CA SER A 455 42.51 -40.55 22.23
C SER A 455 43.67 -39.57 22.35
N ALA A 456 44.18 -39.50 23.61
CA ALA A 456 45.47 -38.96 24.07
C ALA A 456 45.93 -37.62 23.63
#